data_28ed33944b605d567ba582c4e11bfe22
#
_entry.id   28ed33944b605d567ba582c4e11bfe22
#
_cell.length_a   1.000
_cell.length_b   1.000
_cell.length_c   1.000
_cell.angle_alpha   90.00
_cell.angle_beta   90.00
_cell.angle_gamma   90.00
#
_symmetry.space_group_name_H-M   'P 1'
#
loop_
_entity.id
_entity.type
_entity.pdbx_description
1 polymer ?
#
loop_
_entity_poly.entity_id
_entity_poly.type
_entity_poly.pdbx_seq_one_letter_code
_entity_poly.pdbx_strand_id
1 'polypeptide(L)'
;MAVKANVEELVRYIARSLVQEPDQGDVKTVDSDKTVVLELRVAPDDMGRVIGKQGRIAKAIRTVVKSATANEKKKYTVEIL
;
A
#
# COMPACT_ATOMS: atom_id res chain seq x y z
N MET A 1 7.92 0.94 17.97
CA MET A 1 7.73 1.55 16.63
C MET A 1 6.25 1.68 16.35
N ALA A 2 5.82 2.77 15.73
CA ALA A 2 4.40 2.98 15.46
C ALA A 2 3.89 2.00 14.40
N VAL A 3 2.69 1.46 14.60
CA VAL A 3 2.06 0.53 13.66
C VAL A 3 1.95 1.18 12.28
N LYS A 4 1.57 2.44 12.23
CA LYS A 4 1.43 3.18 10.98
C LYS A 4 2.73 3.17 10.15
N ALA A 5 3.87 3.40 10.79
CA ALA A 5 5.16 3.38 10.11
C ALA A 5 5.51 1.97 9.63
N ASN A 6 5.18 0.95 10.42
CA ASN A 6 5.42 -0.44 10.04
C ASN A 6 4.58 -0.86 8.84
N VAL A 7 3.34 -0.42 8.80
CA VAL A 7 2.43 -0.73 7.69
C VAL A 7 2.91 -0.05 6.41
N GLU A 8 3.36 1.21 6.50
CA GLU A 8 3.91 1.93 5.36
C GLU A 8 5.14 1.21 4.80
N GLU A 9 6.05 0.78 5.67
CA GLU A 9 7.24 0.02 5.25
C GLU A 9 6.85 -1.30 4.61
N LEU A 10 5.86 -1.98 5.15
CA LEU A 10 5.38 -3.24 4.60
C LEU A 10 4.84 -3.06 3.19
N VAL A 11 4.00 -2.06 2.98
CA VAL A 11 3.43 -1.78 1.67
C VAL A 11 4.52 -1.41 0.68
N ARG A 12 5.48 -0.58 1.11
CA ARG A 12 6.62 -0.18 0.28
C ARG A 12 7.45 -1.40 -0.14
N TYR A 13 7.71 -2.29 0.79
CA TYR A 13 8.48 -3.51 0.52
C TYR A 13 7.76 -4.38 -0.52
N ILE A 14 6.48 -4.62 -0.32
CA ILE A 14 5.69 -5.45 -1.23
C ILE A 14 5.67 -4.83 -2.63
N ALA A 15 5.39 -3.53 -2.70
CA ALA A 15 5.30 -2.83 -3.98
C ALA A 15 6.64 -2.89 -4.73
N ARG A 16 7.74 -2.59 -4.05
CA ARG A 16 9.08 -2.61 -4.66
C ARG A 16 9.49 -3.99 -5.14
N SER A 17 8.98 -5.02 -4.51
CA SER A 17 9.28 -6.40 -4.91
C SER A 17 8.57 -6.81 -6.19
N LEU A 18 7.52 -6.09 -6.59
CA LEU A 18 6.66 -6.47 -7.69
C LEU A 18 6.78 -5.56 -8.91
N VAL A 19 7.41 -4.39 -8.78
CA VAL A 19 7.54 -3.43 -9.88
C VAL A 19 8.94 -3.47 -10.46
N GLN A 20 9.07 -3.01 -11.70
CA GLN A 20 10.35 -2.94 -12.40
C GLN A 20 11.09 -1.62 -12.17
N GLU A 21 10.35 -0.57 -11.81
CA GLU A 21 10.92 0.76 -11.61
C GLU A 21 10.60 1.28 -10.20
N PRO A 22 11.15 0.62 -9.16
CA PRO A 22 10.81 0.97 -7.78
C PRO A 22 11.20 2.39 -7.39
N ASP A 23 12.21 2.95 -8.04
CA ASP A 23 12.67 4.32 -7.72
C ASP A 23 11.69 5.38 -8.19
N GLN A 24 10.76 5.05 -9.06
CA GLN A 24 9.77 5.99 -9.58
C GLN A 24 8.45 5.94 -8.82
N GLY A 25 8.38 5.10 -7.80
CA GLY A 25 7.18 4.98 -6.98
C GLY A 25 7.49 5.21 -5.51
N ASP A 26 6.44 5.40 -4.73
CA ASP A 26 6.57 5.52 -3.28
C ASP A 26 5.22 5.34 -2.61
N VAL A 27 5.24 5.31 -1.28
CA VAL A 27 4.05 5.21 -0.45
C VAL A 27 3.97 6.47 0.40
N LYS A 28 2.82 7.12 0.39
CA LYS A 28 2.54 8.27 1.23
C LYS A 28 1.43 7.92 2.19
N THR A 29 1.61 8.27 3.46
CA THR A 29 0.59 8.04 4.48
C THR A 29 -0.18 9.34 4.74
N VAL A 30 -1.50 9.27 4.61
CA VAL A 30 -2.39 10.38 4.96
C VAL A 30 -3.19 9.97 6.19
N ASP A 31 -2.95 10.66 7.29
CA ASP A 31 -3.56 10.35 8.58
C ASP A 31 -4.73 11.30 8.85
N SER A 32 -5.88 10.74 9.16
CA SER A 32 -7.08 11.49 9.53
C SER A 32 -7.57 11.02 10.89
N ASP A 33 -8.65 11.63 11.39
CA ASP A 33 -9.18 11.28 12.70
C ASP A 33 -9.58 9.82 12.83
N LYS A 34 -10.20 9.28 11.78
CA LYS A 34 -10.77 7.91 11.82
C LYS A 34 -10.15 6.96 10.81
N THR A 35 -9.36 7.47 9.88
CA THR A 35 -8.79 6.65 8.81
C THR A 35 -7.33 7.00 8.57
N VAL A 36 -6.59 6.00 8.09
CA VAL A 36 -5.23 6.17 7.58
C VAL A 36 -5.24 5.65 6.16
N VAL A 37 -4.89 6.49 5.20
CA VAL A 37 -4.83 6.12 3.79
C VAL A 37 -3.38 5.99 3.38
N LEU A 38 -3.03 4.84 2.85
CA LEU A 38 -1.71 4.57 2.29
C LEU A 38 -1.81 4.75 0.78
N GLU A 39 -1.28 5.85 0.29
CA GLU A 39 -1.30 6.16 -1.15
C GLU A 39 -0.08 5.55 -1.80
N LEU A 40 -0.30 4.50 -2.56
CA LEU A 40 0.76 3.82 -3.29
C LEU A 40 0.86 4.40 -4.69
N ARG A 41 2.00 4.99 -4.99
CA ARG A 41 2.30 5.51 -6.32
C ARG A 41 3.35 4.64 -6.98
N VAL A 42 3.11 4.26 -8.22
CA VAL A 42 4.05 3.46 -9.01
C VAL A 42 4.29 4.15 -10.34
N ALA A 43 5.38 3.77 -11.03
CA ALA A 43 5.63 4.25 -12.36
C ALA A 43 4.46 3.89 -13.29
N PRO A 44 4.14 4.75 -14.27
CA PRO A 44 3.04 4.45 -15.19
C PRO A 44 3.16 3.08 -15.85
N ASP A 45 4.38 2.67 -16.19
CA ASP A 45 4.62 1.38 -16.82
C ASP A 45 4.37 0.21 -15.86
N ASP A 46 4.43 0.45 -14.56
CA ASP A 46 4.20 -0.56 -13.54
C ASP A 46 2.75 -0.60 -13.06
N MET A 47 1.95 0.40 -13.43
CA MET A 47 0.56 0.49 -12.97
C MET A 47 -0.23 -0.76 -13.34
N GLY A 48 -0.08 -1.24 -14.57
CA GLY A 48 -0.75 -2.45 -15.03
C GLY A 48 -0.32 -3.69 -14.24
N ARG A 49 0.92 -3.72 -13.78
CA ARG A 49 1.41 -4.85 -12.97
C ARG A 49 0.82 -4.84 -11.57
N VAL A 50 0.75 -3.66 -10.95
CA VAL A 50 0.23 -3.52 -9.58
C VAL A 50 -1.27 -3.77 -9.54
N ILE A 51 -2.00 -3.19 -10.50
CA ILE A 51 -3.43 -3.46 -10.64
C ILE A 51 -3.61 -4.92 -11.08
N GLY A 52 -2.69 -5.37 -11.95
CA GLY A 52 -2.54 -6.78 -12.31
C GLY A 52 -3.76 -7.39 -12.97
N LYS A 53 -3.69 -8.69 -13.16
CA LYS A 53 -4.80 -9.43 -13.72
C LYS A 53 -5.95 -9.40 -12.70
N GLN A 54 -7.01 -8.67 -13.05
CA GLN A 54 -8.19 -8.55 -12.19
C GLN A 54 -7.90 -7.94 -10.82
N GLY A 55 -6.87 -7.12 -10.73
CA GLY A 55 -6.52 -6.44 -9.50
C GLY A 55 -5.96 -7.32 -8.39
N ARG A 56 -5.39 -8.46 -8.74
CA ARG A 56 -4.90 -9.42 -7.74
C ARG A 56 -3.84 -8.86 -6.81
N ILE A 57 -2.88 -8.13 -7.36
CA ILE A 57 -1.79 -7.58 -6.55
C ILE A 57 -2.32 -6.50 -5.62
N ALA A 58 -3.15 -5.60 -6.13
CA ALA A 58 -3.78 -4.57 -5.32
C ALA A 58 -4.61 -5.17 -4.20
N LYS A 59 -5.38 -6.21 -4.52
CA LYS A 59 -6.20 -6.90 -3.54
C LYS A 59 -5.34 -7.58 -2.47
N ALA A 60 -4.24 -8.21 -2.88
CA ALA A 60 -3.32 -8.85 -1.95
C ALA A 60 -2.71 -7.83 -0.98
N ILE A 61 -2.28 -6.69 -1.48
CA ILE A 61 -1.73 -5.63 -0.65
C ILE A 61 -2.77 -5.16 0.36
N ARG A 62 -4.00 -4.93 -0.08
CA ARG A 62 -5.09 -4.50 0.80
C ARG A 62 -5.38 -5.54 1.87
N THR A 63 -5.35 -6.82 1.52
CA THR A 63 -5.59 -7.91 2.47
C THR A 63 -4.50 -7.96 3.53
N VAL A 64 -3.23 -7.82 3.13
CA VAL A 64 -2.12 -7.80 4.07
C VAL A 64 -2.24 -6.62 5.04
N VAL A 65 -2.54 -5.44 4.51
CA VAL A 65 -2.71 -4.24 5.35
C VAL A 65 -3.87 -4.43 6.33
N LYS A 66 -4.99 -4.97 5.86
CA LYS A 66 -6.15 -5.21 6.71
C LYS A 66 -5.80 -6.17 7.85
N SER A 67 -5.06 -7.23 7.55
CA SER A 67 -4.64 -8.20 8.57
C SER A 67 -3.67 -7.57 9.57
N ALA A 68 -2.72 -6.79 9.07
CA ALA A 68 -1.70 -6.17 9.91
C ALA A 68 -2.28 -5.09 10.85
N THR A 69 -3.43 -4.53 10.50
CA THR A 69 -4.06 -3.44 11.26
C THR A 69 -5.37 -3.86 11.91
N ALA A 70 -5.62 -5.17 12.04
CA ALA A 70 -6.89 -5.68 12.57
C ALA A 70 -7.21 -5.18 13.97
N ASN A 71 -6.18 -4.91 14.79
CA ASN A 71 -6.36 -4.46 16.17
C ASN A 71 -6.28 -2.94 16.33
N GLU A 72 -6.15 -2.22 15.22
CA GLU A 72 -6.03 -0.76 15.28
C GLU A 72 -7.40 -0.11 15.34
N LYS A 73 -7.49 1.02 16.05
CA LYS A 73 -8.74 1.76 16.18
C LYS A 73 -9.13 2.47 14.89
N LYS A 74 -8.13 2.97 14.17
CA LYS A 74 -8.35 3.64 12.88
C LYS A 74 -8.46 2.62 11.77
N LYS A 75 -9.25 2.95 10.77
CA LYS A 75 -9.38 2.12 9.58
C LYS A 75 -8.23 2.45 8.63
N TYR A 76 -7.51 1.43 8.19
CA TYR A 76 -6.43 1.58 7.21
C TYR A 76 -6.93 1.18 5.83
N THR A 77 -6.64 2.01 4.84
CA THR A 77 -6.99 1.74 3.44
C THR A 77 -5.78 1.98 2.57
N VAL A 78 -5.77 1.34 1.40
CA VAL A 78 -4.70 1.51 0.42
C VAL A 78 -5.32 2.01 -0.88
N GLU A 79 -4.77 3.10 -1.40
CA GLU A 79 -5.15 3.63 -2.70
C GLU A 79 -3.96 3.55 -3.64
N ILE A 80 -4.20 3.13 -4.86
CA ILE A 80 -3.18 3.04 -5.90
C ILE A 80 -3.41 4.18 -6.88
N LEU A 81 -2.41 5.03 -7.00
CA LEU A 81 -2.48 6.25 -7.82
C LEU A 81 -1.72 6.12 -9.13
#